data_2a2894b1cf326db734902f22b22b2ab6
#
_entry.id   2a2894b1cf326db734902f22b22b2ab6
#
_cell.length_a   1.000
_cell.length_b   1.000
_cell.length_c   1.000
_cell.angle_alpha   90.00
_cell.angle_beta   90.00
_cell.angle_gamma   90.00
#
_symmetry.space_group_name_H-M   'P 1'
#
loop_
_entity.id
_entity.type
_entity.pdbx_description
1 polymer ?
#
loop_
_entity_poly.entity_id
_entity_poly.type
_entity_poly.pdbx_seq_one_letter_code
_entity_poly.pdbx_strand_id
1 'polypeptide(L)'
;MTKLLVGLGNPGDKYFETKHNVGFMLIDQLAKKQNVTFTHDKIFQADLASFFLNGDKIYLVKPTTFMNESGKAVHALLTYYGLDIEDLLVIYDDLDMEVGKIRLRAKGSAGGHNGIKSIIQHIGTQVFNRIKIGIGRPKKGMSVVHHVLSEFDQDDYVGILQSIDKVDDAVNYYLQEKNFEKTMQRYNG
;
A
#
# COMPACT_ATOMS: atom_id res chain seq x y z
N MET A 1 -16.98 2.74 12.57
CA MET A 1 -16.10 3.47 11.65
C MET A 1 -15.62 2.55 10.54
N THR A 2 -15.13 3.12 9.48
CA THR A 2 -14.66 2.34 8.31
C THR A 2 -13.26 2.83 7.93
N LYS A 3 -12.37 1.90 7.57
CA LYS A 3 -11.02 2.22 7.10
C LYS A 3 -10.82 1.60 5.71
N LEU A 4 -10.09 2.30 4.87
CA LEU A 4 -9.73 1.88 3.53
C LEU A 4 -8.21 1.68 3.47
N LEU A 5 -7.77 0.44 3.41
CA LEU A 5 -6.36 0.07 3.32
C LEU A 5 -6.04 -0.32 1.88
N VAL A 6 -5.21 0.48 1.22
CA VAL A 6 -4.90 0.33 -0.20
C VAL A 6 -3.44 -0.06 -0.37
N GLY A 7 -3.20 -1.21 -0.96
CA GLY A 7 -1.87 -1.59 -1.43
C GLY A 7 -1.74 -1.27 -2.91
N LEU A 8 -0.64 -0.64 -3.31
CA LEU A 8 -0.38 -0.29 -4.70
C LEU A 8 0.39 -1.39 -5.42
N GLY A 9 0.10 -1.55 -6.70
CA GLY A 9 0.74 -2.54 -7.56
C GLY A 9 0.12 -2.52 -8.95
N ASN A 10 0.59 -3.44 -9.79
CA ASN A 10 0.06 -3.69 -11.12
C ASN A 10 -0.63 -5.05 -11.15
N PRO A 11 -1.81 -5.16 -11.78
CA PRO A 11 -2.53 -6.43 -11.85
C PRO A 11 -1.87 -7.40 -12.85
N GLY A 12 -2.09 -8.69 -12.61
CA GLY A 12 -1.68 -9.76 -13.50
C GLY A 12 -0.43 -10.51 -13.04
N ASP A 13 -0.30 -11.76 -13.48
CA ASP A 13 0.77 -12.68 -13.06
C ASP A 13 2.17 -12.16 -13.42
N LYS A 14 2.26 -11.39 -14.49
CA LYS A 14 3.51 -10.78 -14.96
C LYS A 14 4.17 -9.89 -13.90
N TYR A 15 3.36 -9.27 -13.02
CA TYR A 15 3.84 -8.31 -12.04
C TYR A 15 3.80 -8.83 -10.61
N PHE A 16 3.39 -10.06 -10.39
CA PHE A 16 3.00 -10.62 -9.09
C PHE A 16 4.04 -10.41 -8.00
N GLU A 17 5.32 -10.66 -8.26
CA GLU A 17 6.39 -10.53 -7.26
C GLU A 17 7.40 -9.44 -7.61
N THR A 18 7.01 -8.46 -8.42
CA THR A 18 7.89 -7.35 -8.73
C THR A 18 7.99 -6.37 -7.55
N LYS A 19 9.05 -5.58 -7.53
CA LYS A 19 9.30 -4.59 -6.48
C LYS A 19 8.15 -3.60 -6.34
N HIS A 20 7.53 -3.22 -7.45
CA HIS A 20 6.39 -2.28 -7.46
C HIS A 20 5.13 -2.86 -6.81
N ASN A 21 5.08 -4.16 -6.59
CA ASN A 21 3.91 -4.85 -6.06
C ASN A 21 3.99 -5.18 -4.57
N VAL A 22 4.97 -4.64 -3.83
CA VAL A 22 5.06 -4.91 -2.38
C VAL A 22 3.81 -4.48 -1.63
N GLY A 23 3.12 -3.43 -2.08
CA GLY A 23 1.84 -3.03 -1.51
C GLY A 23 0.77 -4.10 -1.68
N PHE A 24 0.66 -4.69 -2.87
CA PHE A 24 -0.23 -5.83 -3.13
C PHE A 24 0.12 -7.02 -2.25
N MET A 25 1.41 -7.33 -2.10
CA MET A 25 1.87 -8.44 -1.28
C MET A 25 1.43 -8.28 0.18
N LEU A 26 1.53 -7.07 0.73
CA LEU A 26 1.08 -6.75 2.10
C LEU A 26 -0.43 -6.96 2.23
N ILE A 27 -1.20 -6.44 1.30
CA ILE A 27 -2.67 -6.55 1.32
C ILE A 27 -3.10 -8.02 1.19
N ASP A 28 -2.43 -8.80 0.34
CA ASP A 28 -2.69 -10.24 0.23
C ASP A 28 -2.42 -10.98 1.55
N GLN A 29 -1.35 -10.62 2.25
CA GLN A 29 -1.04 -11.22 3.55
C GLN A 29 -2.09 -10.88 4.61
N LEU A 30 -2.55 -9.62 4.66
CA LEU A 30 -3.60 -9.21 5.57
C LEU A 30 -4.90 -9.99 5.31
N ALA A 31 -5.28 -10.15 4.04
CA ALA A 31 -6.47 -10.91 3.66
C ALA A 31 -6.34 -12.37 4.09
N LYS A 32 -5.20 -12.99 3.87
CA LYS A 32 -4.93 -14.38 4.27
C LYS A 32 -5.05 -14.57 5.77
N LYS A 33 -4.47 -13.66 6.56
CA LYS A 33 -4.55 -13.74 8.03
C LYS A 33 -5.96 -13.53 8.55
N GLN A 34 -6.76 -12.72 7.89
CA GLN A 34 -8.16 -12.48 8.23
C GLN A 34 -9.11 -13.53 7.63
N ASN A 35 -8.57 -14.45 6.84
CA ASN A 35 -9.33 -15.50 6.16
C ASN A 35 -10.46 -14.94 5.29
N VAL A 36 -10.14 -13.86 4.55
CA VAL A 36 -11.06 -13.23 3.59
C VAL A 36 -10.49 -13.32 2.19
N THR A 37 -11.36 -13.33 1.18
CA THR A 37 -10.99 -13.43 -0.22
C THR A 37 -11.39 -12.16 -0.97
N PHE A 38 -10.68 -11.86 -2.06
CA PHE A 38 -10.95 -10.70 -2.89
C PHE A 38 -12.04 -11.00 -3.91
N THR A 39 -12.87 -9.98 -4.14
CA THR A 39 -13.81 -9.94 -5.25
C THR A 39 -13.43 -8.78 -6.16
N HIS A 40 -13.33 -9.04 -7.47
CA HIS A 40 -13.02 -8.00 -8.44
C HIS A 40 -14.24 -7.12 -8.70
N ASP A 41 -14.06 -5.81 -8.59
CA ASP A 41 -15.09 -4.82 -8.89
C ASP A 41 -14.70 -4.04 -10.15
N LYS A 42 -15.50 -4.19 -11.20
CA LYS A 42 -15.27 -3.54 -12.50
C LYS A 42 -15.50 -2.05 -12.46
N ILE A 43 -16.43 -1.60 -11.63
CA ILE A 43 -16.80 -0.17 -11.54
C ILE A 43 -15.67 0.61 -10.88
N PHE A 44 -15.16 0.10 -9.75
CA PHE A 44 -14.06 0.72 -9.02
C PHE A 44 -12.69 0.39 -9.62
N GLN A 45 -12.61 -0.62 -10.48
CA GLN A 45 -11.35 -1.12 -11.02
C GLN A 45 -10.40 -1.51 -9.89
N ALA A 46 -10.88 -2.35 -8.99
CA ALA A 46 -10.13 -2.81 -7.83
C ALA A 46 -10.58 -4.19 -7.36
N ASP A 47 -9.67 -4.92 -6.76
CA ASP A 47 -9.99 -6.13 -6.02
C ASP A 47 -10.23 -5.73 -4.56
N LEU A 48 -11.36 -6.15 -4.01
CA LEU A 48 -11.84 -5.75 -2.69
C LEU A 48 -12.07 -6.95 -1.80
N ALA A 49 -11.65 -6.84 -0.55
CA ALA A 49 -11.99 -7.75 0.53
C ALA A 49 -12.34 -6.91 1.76
N SER A 50 -13.06 -7.48 2.70
CA SER A 50 -13.39 -6.75 3.93
C SER A 50 -13.53 -7.68 5.11
N PHE A 51 -13.31 -7.12 6.30
CA PHE A 51 -13.51 -7.79 7.57
C PHE A 51 -13.87 -6.76 8.63
N PHE A 52 -14.36 -7.24 9.77
CA PHE A 52 -14.64 -6.40 10.93
C PHE A 52 -13.56 -6.62 12.00
N LEU A 53 -13.12 -5.53 12.61
CA LEU A 53 -12.18 -5.54 13.73
C LEU A 53 -12.65 -4.54 14.77
N ASN A 54 -12.95 -5.02 15.98
CA ASN A 54 -13.40 -4.15 17.08
C ASN A 54 -14.56 -3.21 16.71
N GLY A 55 -15.50 -3.71 15.90
CA GLY A 55 -16.67 -2.95 15.44
C GLY A 55 -16.43 -2.07 14.23
N ASP A 56 -15.20 -1.91 13.79
CA ASP A 56 -14.87 -1.15 12.58
C ASP A 56 -14.86 -2.05 11.35
N LYS A 57 -15.36 -1.55 10.23
CA LYS A 57 -15.25 -2.25 8.95
C LYS A 57 -13.97 -1.84 8.25
N ILE A 58 -13.18 -2.83 7.86
CA ILE A 58 -11.89 -2.63 7.21
C ILE A 58 -11.98 -3.17 5.78
N TYR A 59 -11.76 -2.30 4.81
CA TYR A 59 -11.65 -2.69 3.40
C TYR A 59 -10.19 -2.84 3.03
N LEU A 60 -9.87 -3.97 2.41
CA LEU A 60 -8.57 -4.25 1.80
C LEU A 60 -8.72 -4.05 0.29
N VAL A 61 -7.87 -3.23 -0.30
CA VAL A 61 -8.02 -2.79 -1.69
C VAL A 61 -6.72 -2.99 -2.46
N LYS A 62 -6.83 -3.63 -3.62
CA LYS A 62 -5.77 -3.66 -4.63
C LYS A 62 -6.32 -3.03 -5.91
N PRO A 63 -5.96 -1.75 -6.22
CA PRO A 63 -6.38 -1.15 -7.49
C PRO A 63 -5.89 -1.97 -8.68
N THR A 64 -6.76 -2.21 -9.66
CA THR A 64 -6.41 -2.95 -10.88
C THR A 64 -6.33 -2.03 -12.09
N THR A 65 -6.19 -0.75 -11.84
CA THR A 65 -6.10 0.33 -12.82
C THR A 65 -4.74 0.43 -13.51
N PHE A 66 -3.78 -0.42 -13.15
CA PHE A 66 -2.34 -0.20 -13.30
C PHE A 66 -1.85 0.99 -12.46
N MET A 67 -0.55 1.01 -12.17
CA MET A 67 0.02 1.89 -11.14
C MET A 67 -0.28 3.37 -11.37
N ASN A 68 -0.12 3.85 -12.59
CA ASN A 68 -0.27 5.27 -12.93
C ASN A 68 -1.71 5.80 -12.85
N GLU A 69 -2.70 4.93 -12.68
CA GLU A 69 -4.12 5.29 -12.54
C GLU A 69 -4.69 4.90 -11.17
N SER A 70 -3.84 4.58 -10.20
CA SER A 70 -4.26 4.13 -8.86
C SER A 70 -5.22 5.10 -8.16
N GLY A 71 -5.01 6.39 -8.35
CA GLY A 71 -5.85 7.43 -7.74
C GLY A 71 -7.30 7.40 -8.19
N LYS A 72 -7.56 6.91 -9.39
CA LYS A 72 -8.91 6.78 -9.92
C LYS A 72 -9.75 5.83 -9.05
N ALA A 73 -9.19 4.66 -8.73
CA ALA A 73 -9.86 3.69 -7.87
C ALA A 73 -10.01 4.21 -6.44
N VAL A 74 -8.97 4.81 -5.88
CA VAL A 74 -8.98 5.33 -4.51
C VAL A 74 -10.03 6.42 -4.35
N HIS A 75 -10.06 7.39 -5.26
CA HIS A 75 -11.04 8.47 -5.23
C HIS A 75 -12.48 7.93 -5.32
N ALA A 76 -12.72 7.00 -6.23
CA ALA A 76 -14.04 6.41 -6.42
C ALA A 76 -14.53 5.69 -5.16
N LEU A 77 -13.64 4.95 -4.49
CA LEU A 77 -13.97 4.22 -3.27
C LEU A 77 -14.22 5.15 -2.08
N LEU A 78 -13.39 6.17 -1.89
CA LEU A 78 -13.61 7.17 -0.84
C LEU A 78 -14.95 7.86 -1.00
N THR A 79 -15.30 8.25 -2.23
CA THR A 79 -16.57 8.92 -2.55
C THR A 79 -17.74 7.98 -2.30
N TYR A 80 -17.68 6.77 -2.81
CA TYR A 80 -18.79 5.81 -2.72
C TYR A 80 -19.13 5.45 -1.27
N TYR A 81 -18.10 5.19 -0.45
CA TYR A 81 -18.30 4.83 0.95
C TYR A 81 -18.43 6.04 1.87
N GLY A 82 -18.33 7.26 1.35
CA GLY A 82 -18.45 8.49 2.14
C GLY A 82 -17.34 8.62 3.18
N LEU A 83 -16.10 8.26 2.81
CA LEU A 83 -14.97 8.26 3.72
C LEU A 83 -14.18 9.56 3.65
N ASP A 84 -13.59 9.93 4.79
CA ASP A 84 -12.66 11.04 4.89
C ASP A 84 -11.23 10.60 4.55
N ILE A 85 -10.37 11.56 4.24
CA ILE A 85 -8.94 11.31 3.97
C ILE A 85 -8.27 10.57 5.15
N GLU A 86 -8.69 10.86 6.37
CA GLU A 86 -8.15 10.21 7.59
C GLU A 86 -8.45 8.72 7.65
N ASP A 87 -9.45 8.26 6.92
CA ASP A 87 -9.83 6.84 6.85
C ASP A 87 -8.97 6.05 5.86
N LEU A 88 -8.14 6.74 5.07
CA LEU A 88 -7.30 6.14 4.03
C LEU A 88 -5.90 5.84 4.56
N LEU A 89 -5.42 4.63 4.30
CA LEU A 89 -4.03 4.23 4.48
C LEU A 89 -3.53 3.59 3.20
N VAL A 90 -2.44 4.11 2.63
CA VAL A 90 -1.84 3.62 1.39
C VAL A 90 -0.49 2.97 1.69
N ILE A 91 -0.28 1.76 1.18
CA ILE A 91 0.95 0.99 1.38
C ILE A 91 1.62 0.80 0.01
N TYR A 92 2.89 1.18 -0.10
CA TYR A 92 3.60 1.17 -1.37
C TYR A 92 5.13 1.09 -1.21
N ASP A 93 5.80 0.89 -2.34
CA ASP A 93 7.25 0.78 -2.44
C ASP A 93 7.95 2.14 -2.44
N ASP A 94 9.13 2.20 -1.82
CA ASP A 94 9.98 3.39 -1.81
C ASP A 94 11.41 2.99 -2.20
N LEU A 95 11.90 3.49 -3.34
CA LEU A 95 13.23 3.19 -3.82
C LEU A 95 14.33 3.98 -3.09
N ASP A 96 13.99 5.03 -2.35
CA ASP A 96 14.94 5.81 -1.56
C ASP A 96 15.21 5.18 -0.18
N MET A 97 14.58 4.05 0.12
CA MET A 97 14.78 3.31 1.36
C MET A 97 15.36 1.92 1.06
N GLU A 98 16.28 1.49 1.90
CA GLU A 98 16.87 0.16 1.79
C GLU A 98 15.83 -0.94 2.03
N VAL A 99 16.05 -2.10 1.40
CA VAL A 99 15.29 -3.31 1.71
C VAL A 99 15.43 -3.63 3.20
N GLY A 100 14.32 -3.98 3.84
CA GLY A 100 14.26 -4.23 5.28
C GLY A 100 13.80 -3.05 6.10
N LYS A 101 13.68 -1.86 5.49
CA LYS A 101 13.23 -0.64 6.17
C LYS A 101 11.78 -0.36 5.80
N ILE A 102 11.04 0.18 6.77
CA ILE A 102 9.69 0.70 6.58
C ILE A 102 9.62 2.12 7.14
N ARG A 103 8.66 2.90 6.64
CA ARG A 103 8.44 4.25 7.16
C ARG A 103 6.97 4.63 7.06
N LEU A 104 6.45 5.22 8.13
CA LEU A 104 5.08 5.68 8.22
C LEU A 104 5.07 7.22 8.14
N ARG A 105 4.16 7.77 7.31
CA ARG A 105 4.03 9.22 7.12
C ARG A 105 2.56 9.58 7.03
N ALA A 106 2.19 10.75 7.57
CA ALA A 106 0.84 11.30 7.46
C ALA A 106 0.70 12.30 6.30
N LYS A 107 1.79 12.65 5.65
CA LYS A 107 1.83 13.56 4.50
C LYS A 107 3.15 13.40 3.73
N GLY A 108 3.17 13.88 2.52
CA GLY A 108 4.40 13.93 1.72
C GLY A 108 4.11 14.00 0.23
N SER A 109 5.15 14.35 -0.54
CA SER A 109 5.10 14.35 -1.99
C SER A 109 5.09 12.93 -2.56
N ALA A 110 4.92 12.81 -3.86
CA ALA A 110 4.96 11.52 -4.55
C ALA A 110 6.36 10.90 -4.61
N GLY A 111 7.42 11.72 -4.53
CA GLY A 111 8.79 11.22 -4.61
C GLY A 111 9.12 10.47 -5.89
N GLY A 112 8.42 10.77 -6.99
CA GLY A 112 8.57 10.06 -8.26
C GLY A 112 7.72 8.79 -8.39
N HIS A 113 6.99 8.40 -7.35
CA HIS A 113 6.13 7.22 -7.40
C HIS A 113 4.83 7.54 -8.16
N ASN A 114 4.61 6.89 -9.29
CA ASN A 114 3.47 7.20 -10.18
C ASN A 114 2.12 6.91 -9.56
N GLY A 115 2.01 5.87 -8.74
CA GLY A 115 0.76 5.55 -8.03
C GLY A 115 0.39 6.63 -7.02
N ILE A 116 1.34 7.12 -6.26
CA ILE A 116 1.13 8.20 -5.28
C ILE A 116 0.81 9.51 -6.00
N LYS A 117 1.52 9.79 -7.10
CA LYS A 117 1.23 10.95 -7.94
C LYS A 117 -0.23 10.95 -8.42
N SER A 118 -0.71 9.80 -8.87
CA SER A 118 -2.10 9.62 -9.29
C SER A 118 -3.08 9.84 -8.14
N ILE A 119 -2.80 9.30 -6.96
CA ILE A 119 -3.65 9.48 -5.78
C ILE A 119 -3.73 10.96 -5.42
N ILE A 120 -2.60 11.65 -5.31
CA ILE A 120 -2.55 13.08 -4.98
C ILE A 120 -3.38 13.88 -6.00
N GLN A 121 -3.25 13.57 -7.29
CA GLN A 121 -3.98 14.24 -8.36
C GLN A 121 -5.48 14.05 -8.22
N HIS A 122 -5.94 12.84 -7.92
CA HIS A 122 -7.37 12.54 -7.88
C HIS A 122 -8.05 12.96 -6.58
N ILE A 123 -7.37 12.87 -5.44
CA ILE A 123 -7.96 13.27 -4.15
C ILE A 123 -7.66 14.71 -3.75
N GLY A 124 -6.73 15.37 -4.45
CA GLY A 124 -6.47 16.81 -4.30
C GLY A 124 -5.64 17.20 -3.07
N THR A 125 -4.95 16.27 -2.42
CA THR A 125 -4.13 16.56 -1.23
C THR A 125 -2.95 15.60 -1.11
N GLN A 126 -1.88 16.05 -0.46
CA GLN A 126 -0.74 15.23 -0.05
C GLN A 126 -0.88 14.73 1.39
N VAL A 127 -1.93 15.14 2.10
CA VAL A 127 -2.14 14.81 3.50
C VAL A 127 -3.02 13.57 3.60
N PHE A 128 -2.40 12.41 3.65
CA PHE A 128 -3.05 11.12 3.91
C PHE A 128 -2.04 10.15 4.51
N ASN A 129 -2.51 9.19 5.27
CA ASN A 129 -1.67 8.20 5.93
C ASN A 129 -1.06 7.24 4.92
N ARG A 130 0.22 6.93 5.09
CA ARG A 130 0.94 6.01 4.20
C ARG A 130 2.00 5.22 4.94
N ILE A 131 2.23 4.01 4.47
CA ILE A 131 3.33 3.16 4.91
C ILE A 131 4.18 2.84 3.70
N LYS A 132 5.47 3.16 3.78
CA LYS A 132 6.45 2.92 2.74
C LYS A 132 7.27 1.68 3.05
N ILE A 133 7.48 0.85 2.05
CA ILE A 133 8.31 -0.35 2.14
C ILE A 133 9.53 -0.15 1.26
N GLY A 134 10.73 -0.18 1.85
CA GLY A 134 11.98 0.02 1.14
C GLY A 134 12.26 -1.08 0.14
N ILE A 135 12.59 -0.71 -1.10
CA ILE A 135 12.97 -1.65 -2.17
C ILE A 135 14.38 -1.39 -2.71
N GLY A 136 15.06 -0.36 -2.21
CA GLY A 136 16.41 0.02 -2.65
C GLY A 136 16.42 0.72 -4.00
N ARG A 137 17.56 1.33 -4.29
CA ARG A 137 17.81 2.05 -5.54
C ARG A 137 18.20 1.09 -6.67
N PRO A 138 17.93 1.46 -7.95
CA PRO A 138 18.41 0.68 -9.10
C PRO A 138 19.93 0.54 -9.07
N LYS A 139 20.41 -0.60 -9.52
CA LYS A 139 21.85 -0.81 -9.74
C LYS A 139 22.32 0.13 -10.86
N LYS A 140 23.63 0.43 -10.86
CA LYS A 140 24.26 1.30 -11.88
C LYS A 140 23.90 0.79 -13.29
N GLY A 141 23.41 1.71 -14.13
CA GLY A 141 23.01 1.40 -15.50
C GLY A 141 21.59 0.86 -15.66
N MET A 142 20.87 0.63 -14.57
CA MET A 142 19.47 0.17 -14.61
C MET A 142 18.52 1.37 -14.45
N SER A 143 17.49 1.45 -15.29
CA SER A 143 16.47 2.50 -15.17
C SER A 143 15.57 2.25 -13.96
N VAL A 144 14.93 3.30 -13.45
CA VAL A 144 13.94 3.19 -12.37
C VAL A 144 12.78 2.28 -12.80
N VAL A 145 12.27 2.46 -14.02
CA VAL A 145 11.16 1.64 -14.54
C VAL A 145 11.54 0.17 -14.56
N HIS A 146 12.71 -0.17 -15.07
CA HIS A 146 13.18 -1.56 -15.09
C HIS A 146 13.33 -2.12 -13.67
N HIS A 147 13.88 -1.33 -12.76
CA HIS A 147 14.08 -1.74 -11.37
C HIS A 147 12.77 -2.09 -10.68
N VAL A 148 11.79 -1.18 -10.71
CA VAL A 148 10.52 -1.40 -10.01
C VAL A 148 9.68 -2.51 -10.61
N LEU A 149 9.85 -2.80 -11.91
CA LEU A 149 9.16 -3.88 -12.61
C LEU A 149 9.94 -5.20 -12.58
N SER A 150 11.10 -5.24 -11.93
CA SER A 150 11.88 -6.48 -11.76
C SER A 150 11.56 -7.14 -10.41
N GLU A 151 11.84 -8.45 -10.34
CA GLU A 151 11.71 -9.22 -9.11
C GLU A 151 12.88 -8.96 -8.19
N PHE A 152 12.73 -9.32 -6.91
CA PHE A 152 13.80 -9.28 -5.93
C PHE A 152 14.76 -10.45 -6.15
N ASP A 153 16.06 -10.23 -5.87
CA ASP A 153 16.97 -11.36 -5.68
C ASP A 153 16.59 -12.10 -4.39
N GLN A 154 17.22 -13.26 -4.17
CA GLN A 154 16.84 -14.12 -3.05
C GLN A 154 17.05 -13.45 -1.69
N ASP A 155 18.17 -12.75 -1.49
CA ASP A 155 18.49 -12.09 -0.22
C ASP A 155 17.52 -10.93 0.04
N ASP A 156 17.25 -10.11 -0.97
CA ASP A 156 16.31 -9.01 -0.85
C ASP A 156 14.89 -9.50 -0.62
N TYR A 157 14.50 -10.60 -1.25
CA TYR A 157 13.18 -11.19 -1.04
C TYR A 157 12.96 -11.57 0.43
N VAL A 158 13.96 -12.15 1.10
CA VAL A 158 13.89 -12.45 2.54
C VAL A 158 13.68 -11.16 3.34
N GLY A 159 14.43 -10.10 3.01
CA GLY A 159 14.30 -8.80 3.65
C GLY A 159 12.92 -8.19 3.45
N ILE A 160 12.35 -8.34 2.25
CA ILE A 160 10.99 -7.85 1.94
C ILE A 160 9.94 -8.61 2.76
N LEU A 161 10.05 -9.91 2.91
CA LEU A 161 9.12 -10.68 3.74
C LEU A 161 9.17 -10.22 5.20
N GLN A 162 10.36 -9.91 5.72
CA GLN A 162 10.52 -9.34 7.05
C GLN A 162 9.86 -7.96 7.16
N SER A 163 10.02 -7.11 6.14
CA SER A 163 9.38 -5.79 6.09
C SER A 163 7.86 -5.91 6.07
N ILE A 164 7.32 -6.85 5.28
CA ILE A 164 5.89 -7.10 5.21
C ILE A 164 5.35 -7.51 6.59
N ASP A 165 6.07 -8.35 7.34
CA ASP A 165 5.68 -8.72 8.69
C ASP A 165 5.67 -7.51 9.64
N LYS A 166 6.65 -6.61 9.53
CA LYS A 166 6.68 -5.36 10.30
C LYS A 166 5.49 -4.46 9.96
N VAL A 167 5.17 -4.32 8.69
CA VAL A 167 4.03 -3.52 8.26
C VAL A 167 2.72 -4.13 8.73
N ASP A 168 2.60 -5.46 8.67
CA ASP A 168 1.45 -6.17 9.20
C ASP A 168 1.24 -5.85 10.69
N ASP A 169 2.29 -5.90 11.49
CA ASP A 169 2.25 -5.53 12.91
C ASP A 169 1.82 -4.06 13.09
N ALA A 170 2.37 -3.16 12.29
CA ALA A 170 2.05 -1.74 12.35
C ALA A 170 0.58 -1.48 12.00
N VAL A 171 0.06 -2.15 10.96
CA VAL A 171 -1.34 -2.03 10.56
C VAL A 171 -2.25 -2.53 11.66
N ASN A 172 -1.96 -3.70 12.25
CA ASN A 172 -2.76 -4.24 13.35
C ASN A 172 -2.77 -3.30 14.55
N TYR A 173 -1.63 -2.74 14.90
CA TYR A 173 -1.52 -1.75 15.98
C TYR A 173 -2.37 -0.52 15.68
N TYR A 174 -2.27 0.01 14.46
CA TYR A 174 -3.05 1.16 14.02
C TYR A 174 -4.57 0.90 14.11
N LEU A 175 -5.02 -0.25 13.64
CA LEU A 175 -6.45 -0.60 13.65
C LEU A 175 -6.98 -0.76 15.09
N GLN A 176 -6.17 -1.27 16.02
CA GLN A 176 -6.55 -1.42 17.42
C GLN A 176 -6.56 -0.09 18.16
N GLU A 177 -5.50 0.72 17.98
CA GLU A 177 -5.35 1.99 18.70
C GLU A 177 -6.14 3.12 18.05
N LYS A 178 -6.50 2.98 16.78
CA LYS A 178 -7.24 3.99 15.99
C LYS A 178 -6.52 5.35 15.96
N ASN A 179 -5.19 5.32 16.01
CA ASN A 179 -4.35 6.52 16.10
C ASN A 179 -3.07 6.32 15.28
N PHE A 180 -3.03 6.94 14.11
CA PHE A 180 -1.88 6.79 13.21
C PHE A 180 -0.62 7.50 13.72
N GLU A 181 -0.77 8.64 14.38
CA GLU A 181 0.37 9.35 14.98
C GLU A 181 1.08 8.48 16.03
N LYS A 182 0.32 7.82 16.89
CA LYS A 182 0.85 6.88 17.89
C LYS A 182 1.56 5.71 17.20
N THR A 183 1.00 5.23 16.09
CA THR A 183 1.59 4.16 15.30
C THR A 183 2.92 4.61 14.68
N MET A 184 2.99 5.84 14.13
CA MET A 184 4.23 6.40 13.61
C MET A 184 5.32 6.47 14.67
N GLN A 185 5.00 6.91 15.88
CA GLN A 185 5.95 6.98 16.99
C GLN A 185 6.52 5.62 17.34
N ARG A 186 5.68 4.60 17.31
CA ARG A 186 6.09 3.23 17.67
C ARG A 186 6.96 2.57 16.58
N TYR A 187 6.63 2.76 15.30
CA TYR A 187 7.21 1.98 14.20
C TYR A 187 8.26 2.74 13.38
N ASN A 188 8.40 4.04 13.51
CA ASN A 188 9.42 4.84 12.82
C ASN A 188 10.76 4.88 13.56
N GLY A 189 10.79 4.45 14.79
CA GLY A 189 12.00 4.44 15.62
C GLY A 189 13.09 3.50 15.10
#